data_f87fad7b78ec2cee81d1e3bdf085d890
#
_entry.id   f87fad7b78ec2cee81d1e3bdf085d890
#
_cell.length_a   1.000
_cell.length_b   1.000
_cell.length_c   1.000
_cell.angle_alpha   90.00
_cell.angle_beta   90.00
_cell.angle_gamma   90.00
#
_symmetry.space_group_name_H-M   'P 1'
#
loop_
_entity.id
_entity.type
_entity.pdbx_description
1 polymer ?
#
loop_
_entity_poly.entity_id
_entity_poly.type
_entity_poly.pdbx_seq_one_letter_code
_entity_poly.pdbx_strand_id
1 'polypeptide(L)'
;PDSGPTAFRFHSGSNMNSNTELVWQGNSYQRLPIAASGFAYTGRGQTPRPQLTLSNFGGITRSGSVIDVSGFLAIVNQTTAHNDLLNAKLTRLQVLASSLDNANFSSGSNPFGTPNSDELPQEIYFIDRKITENRQVVQFELVGQLDVENKQLPARQVTRADFPAVGTFVS
;
A
#
# COMPACT_ATOMS: atom_id res chain seq x y z
N PRO A 1 24.36 -9.57 -3.07
CA PRO A 1 23.36 -8.90 -3.86
C PRO A 1 22.15 -8.68 -2.95
N ASP A 2 22.04 -7.45 -2.45
CA ASP A 2 20.89 -7.05 -1.63
C ASP A 2 19.64 -7.06 -2.51
N SER A 3 18.85 -8.08 -2.37
CA SER A 3 17.48 -8.04 -2.83
C SER A 3 16.75 -7.04 -1.92
N GLY A 4 16.64 -5.80 -2.39
CA GLY A 4 15.82 -4.79 -1.74
C GLY A 4 14.39 -5.31 -1.52
N PRO A 5 13.58 -4.63 -0.71
CA PRO A 5 12.25 -5.09 -0.38
C PRO A 5 11.46 -5.34 -1.66
N THR A 6 10.96 -6.57 -1.81
CA THR A 6 10.18 -6.96 -2.98
C THR A 6 8.86 -6.18 -2.96
N ALA A 7 8.71 -5.24 -3.90
CA ALA A 7 7.48 -4.48 -4.05
C ALA A 7 6.50 -5.24 -4.96
N PHE A 8 5.32 -5.55 -4.44
CA PHE A 8 4.20 -6.06 -5.23
C PHE A 8 3.31 -4.90 -5.63
N ARG A 9 2.94 -4.84 -6.91
CA ARG A 9 2.14 -3.75 -7.48
C ARG A 9 0.85 -4.31 -8.03
N PHE A 10 -0.28 -3.72 -7.59
CA PHE A 10 -1.60 -4.17 -7.97
C PHE A 10 -2.47 -2.99 -8.41
N HIS A 11 -3.45 -3.27 -9.27
CA HIS A 11 -4.52 -2.34 -9.61
C HIS A 11 -5.86 -3.09 -9.67
N SER A 12 -6.96 -2.38 -9.42
CA SER A 12 -8.31 -2.95 -9.43
C SER A 12 -9.06 -2.76 -10.76
N GLY A 13 -8.51 -1.97 -11.66
CA GLY A 13 -9.13 -1.62 -12.94
C GLY A 13 -8.82 -2.61 -14.07
N SER A 14 -9.02 -2.15 -15.29
CA SER A 14 -8.54 -2.80 -16.50
C SER A 14 -7.82 -1.77 -17.36
N ASN A 15 -6.79 -2.20 -18.09
CA ASN A 15 -6.18 -1.34 -19.09
C ASN A 15 -7.06 -1.30 -20.38
N MET A 16 -6.75 -0.40 -21.27
CA MET A 16 -7.45 -0.26 -22.56
C MET A 16 -6.81 -1.09 -23.69
N ASN A 17 -5.89 -1.96 -23.34
CA ASN A 17 -5.30 -2.96 -24.19
C ASN A 17 -5.75 -4.34 -23.71
N SER A 18 -5.82 -5.34 -24.54
CA SER A 18 -6.23 -6.72 -24.18
C SER A 18 -5.39 -7.38 -23.08
N ASN A 19 -4.37 -6.72 -22.60
CA ASN A 19 -3.58 -7.12 -21.44
C ASN A 19 -4.31 -6.82 -20.12
N THR A 20 -4.11 -7.66 -19.12
CA THR A 20 -4.69 -7.50 -17.77
C THR A 20 -3.83 -6.64 -16.85
N GLU A 21 -2.57 -6.38 -17.21
CA GLU A 21 -1.64 -5.58 -16.44
C GLU A 21 -1.69 -4.12 -16.87
N LEU A 22 -1.52 -3.22 -15.92
CA LEU A 22 -1.40 -1.80 -16.16
C LEU A 22 0.07 -1.40 -16.03
N VAL A 23 0.58 -0.62 -16.97
CA VAL A 23 1.97 -0.15 -16.96
C VAL A 23 2.00 1.35 -16.66
N TRP A 24 2.81 1.74 -15.69
CA TRP A 24 3.08 3.14 -15.36
C TRP A 24 4.55 3.32 -14.96
N GLN A 25 5.21 4.29 -15.57
CA GLN A 25 6.66 4.52 -15.43
C GLN A 25 7.49 3.24 -15.65
N GLY A 26 7.12 2.43 -16.62
CA GLY A 26 7.79 1.16 -16.92
C GLY A 26 7.57 0.05 -15.88
N ASN A 27 6.80 0.31 -14.81
CA ASN A 27 6.45 -0.71 -13.83
C ASN A 27 5.11 -1.36 -14.19
N SER A 28 5.05 -2.69 -14.10
CA SER A 28 3.82 -3.45 -14.31
C SER A 28 3.05 -3.62 -13.01
N TYR A 29 1.75 -3.34 -13.05
CA TYR A 29 0.80 -3.51 -11.97
C TYR A 29 -0.15 -4.65 -12.31
N GLN A 30 -0.17 -5.68 -11.50
CA GLN A 30 -1.00 -6.86 -11.73
C GLN A 30 -2.46 -6.56 -11.39
N ARG A 31 -3.35 -7.09 -12.20
CA ARG A 31 -4.79 -6.96 -11.93
C ARG A 31 -5.20 -7.84 -10.76
N LEU A 32 -5.71 -7.22 -9.71
CA LEU A 32 -6.30 -7.88 -8.56
C LEU A 32 -7.56 -7.13 -8.15
N PRO A 33 -8.73 -7.78 -8.02
CA PRO A 33 -9.91 -7.11 -7.51
C PRO A 33 -9.68 -6.64 -6.07
N ILE A 34 -9.58 -5.32 -5.91
CA ILE A 34 -9.29 -4.63 -4.65
C ILE A 34 -10.43 -3.67 -4.37
N ALA A 35 -10.99 -3.75 -3.16
CA ALA A 35 -11.87 -2.74 -2.61
C ALA A 35 -11.22 -2.12 -1.37
N ALA A 36 -11.19 -0.80 -1.33
CA ALA A 36 -10.60 -0.09 -0.20
C ALA A 36 -11.51 1.07 0.20
N SER A 37 -11.74 1.23 1.51
CA SER A 37 -12.67 2.21 2.07
C SER A 37 -12.13 2.80 3.37
N GLY A 38 -12.70 3.92 3.80
CA GLY A 38 -12.35 4.53 5.08
C GLY A 38 -11.15 5.48 5.05
N PHE A 39 -10.77 6.00 3.89
CA PHE A 39 -9.65 6.94 3.73
C PHE A 39 -10.00 8.41 4.03
N ALA A 40 -11.23 8.70 4.40
CA ALA A 40 -11.66 10.07 4.66
C ALA A 40 -10.99 10.62 5.92
N TYR A 41 -10.30 11.75 5.77
CA TYR A 41 -9.79 12.52 6.90
C TYR A 41 -10.88 13.46 7.42
N THR A 42 -11.20 13.33 8.70
CA THR A 42 -12.04 14.31 9.41
C THR A 42 -11.11 15.24 10.17
N GLY A 43 -11.30 16.55 10.06
CA GLY A 43 -10.49 17.57 10.76
C GLY A 43 -10.60 17.56 12.30
N ARG A 44 -11.44 16.66 12.82
CA ARG A 44 -11.65 16.43 14.27
C ARG A 44 -11.82 14.95 14.50
N GLY A 45 -10.98 14.34 15.31
CA GLY A 45 -11.15 12.95 15.74
C GLY A 45 -9.97 12.04 15.48
N GLN A 46 -10.23 10.75 15.56
CA GLN A 46 -9.22 9.70 15.37
C GLN A 46 -8.69 9.66 13.94
N THR A 47 -7.43 9.26 13.81
CA THR A 47 -6.83 8.91 12.53
C THR A 47 -7.67 7.83 11.83
N PRO A 48 -7.99 7.99 10.53
CA PRO A 48 -8.77 6.98 9.82
C PRO A 48 -8.05 5.63 9.83
N ARG A 49 -8.81 4.57 10.05
CA ARG A 49 -8.36 3.19 9.92
C ARG A 49 -9.02 2.55 8.69
N PRO A 50 -8.43 2.74 7.50
CA PRO A 50 -9.00 2.19 6.29
C PRO A 50 -9.02 0.67 6.29
N GLN A 51 -9.95 0.11 5.52
CA GLN A 51 -10.02 -1.32 5.29
C GLN A 51 -9.68 -1.62 3.84
N LEU A 52 -8.83 -2.63 3.65
CA LEU A 52 -8.44 -3.17 2.37
C LEU A 52 -9.00 -4.57 2.21
N THR A 53 -9.84 -4.76 1.22
CA THR A 53 -10.40 -6.07 0.88
C THR A 53 -9.85 -6.53 -0.46
N LEU A 54 -9.22 -7.69 -0.47
CA LEU A 54 -8.67 -8.33 -1.67
C LEU A 54 -9.50 -9.55 -2.02
N SER A 55 -9.78 -9.74 -3.31
CA SER A 55 -10.38 -10.98 -3.78
C SER A 55 -9.38 -12.14 -3.68
N ASN A 56 -9.79 -13.25 -3.09
CA ASN A 56 -8.97 -14.44 -2.95
C ASN A 56 -9.10 -15.42 -4.14
N PHE A 57 -9.84 -15.02 -5.17
CA PHE A 57 -9.99 -15.79 -6.41
C PHE A 57 -8.82 -15.51 -7.37
N GLY A 58 -7.63 -15.98 -7.03
CA GLY A 58 -6.48 -16.02 -7.92
C GLY A 58 -5.98 -14.66 -8.41
N GLY A 59 -4.90 -14.66 -9.12
CA GLY A 59 -4.42 -13.52 -9.89
C GLY A 59 -3.07 -12.95 -9.50
N ILE A 60 -2.40 -13.43 -8.45
CA ILE A 60 -1.04 -13.01 -8.15
C ILE A 60 -0.08 -13.91 -8.92
N THR A 61 0.64 -13.34 -9.89
CA THR A 61 1.68 -14.06 -10.63
C THR A 61 3.01 -13.95 -9.89
N ARG A 62 3.56 -15.09 -9.50
CA ARG A 62 4.88 -15.17 -8.88
C ARG A 62 5.69 -16.32 -9.52
N SER A 63 6.88 -16.01 -10.01
CA SER A 63 7.78 -17.00 -10.63
C SER A 63 7.09 -17.85 -11.70
N GLY A 64 6.21 -17.24 -12.51
CA GLY A 64 5.46 -17.92 -13.58
C GLY A 64 4.24 -18.72 -13.14
N SER A 65 3.95 -18.79 -11.85
CA SER A 65 2.75 -19.44 -11.31
C SER A 65 1.73 -18.43 -10.82
N VAL A 66 0.46 -18.69 -11.08
CA VAL A 66 -0.66 -17.88 -10.56
C VAL A 66 -1.11 -18.49 -9.24
N ILE A 67 -1.12 -17.69 -8.19
CA ILE A 67 -1.53 -18.08 -6.84
C ILE A 67 -2.65 -17.16 -6.35
N ASP A 68 -3.45 -17.64 -5.42
CA ASP A 68 -4.41 -16.82 -4.69
C ASP A 68 -3.73 -15.99 -3.59
N VAL A 69 -4.47 -15.06 -2.97
CA VAL A 69 -3.93 -14.20 -1.90
C VAL A 69 -3.53 -15.02 -0.69
N SER A 70 -4.30 -16.04 -0.32
CA SER A 70 -3.97 -16.92 0.81
C SER A 70 -2.68 -17.72 0.56
N GLY A 71 -2.49 -18.24 -0.65
CA GLY A 71 -1.24 -18.90 -1.05
C GLY A 71 -0.04 -17.94 -1.01
N PHE A 72 -0.25 -16.69 -1.45
CA PHE A 72 0.76 -15.65 -1.33
C PHE A 72 1.12 -15.36 0.13
N LEU A 73 0.13 -15.20 1.02
CA LEU A 73 0.36 -15.00 2.46
C LEU A 73 1.11 -16.18 3.09
N ALA A 74 0.75 -17.42 2.73
CA ALA A 74 1.45 -18.61 3.22
C ALA A 74 2.94 -18.59 2.85
N ILE A 75 3.28 -18.17 1.63
CA ILE A 75 4.69 -18.03 1.20
C ILE A 75 5.39 -16.92 1.96
N VAL A 76 4.75 -15.77 2.14
CA VAL A 76 5.32 -14.65 2.90
C VAL A 76 5.60 -15.07 4.34
N ASN A 77 4.68 -15.78 4.98
CA ASN A 77 4.84 -16.26 6.36
C ASN A 77 5.97 -17.29 6.53
N GLN A 78 6.27 -18.05 5.46
CA GLN A 78 7.41 -18.98 5.46
C GLN A 78 8.76 -18.28 5.25
N THR A 79 8.77 -17.16 4.52
CA THR A 79 10.01 -16.51 4.07
C THR A 79 10.39 -15.28 4.87
N THR A 80 9.47 -14.72 5.64
CA THR A 80 9.68 -13.50 6.42
C THR A 80 9.19 -13.67 7.86
N ALA A 81 9.70 -12.83 8.76
CA ALA A 81 9.20 -12.75 10.14
C ALA A 81 7.84 -12.00 10.24
N HIS A 82 7.33 -11.46 9.14
CA HIS A 82 6.08 -10.72 9.09
C HIS A 82 4.91 -11.68 8.92
N ASN A 83 4.27 -12.01 10.03
CA ASN A 83 3.08 -12.84 10.03
C ASN A 83 1.93 -12.07 9.34
N ASP A 84 1.34 -12.65 8.30
CA ASP A 84 0.21 -12.08 7.54
C ASP A 84 0.43 -10.64 7.04
N LEU A 85 1.64 -10.31 6.63
CA LEU A 85 2.05 -8.96 6.19
C LEU A 85 1.96 -7.87 7.29
N LEU A 86 1.93 -8.25 8.54
CA LEU A 86 1.89 -7.29 9.65
C LEU A 86 3.01 -6.25 9.52
N ASN A 87 2.66 -4.97 9.66
CA ASN A 87 3.57 -3.82 9.47
C ASN A 87 4.12 -3.67 8.03
N ALA A 88 3.62 -4.41 7.05
CA ALA A 88 3.99 -4.17 5.66
C ALA A 88 3.50 -2.79 5.21
N LYS A 89 4.37 -2.06 4.53
CA LYS A 89 4.05 -0.74 3.97
C LYS A 89 3.14 -0.89 2.75
N LEU A 90 2.02 -0.21 2.76
CA LEU A 90 1.10 -0.05 1.64
C LEU A 90 1.15 1.39 1.14
N THR A 91 1.47 1.57 -0.13
CA THR A 91 1.42 2.88 -0.78
C THR A 91 0.29 2.89 -1.79
N ARG A 92 -0.68 3.78 -1.60
CA ARG A 92 -1.76 4.01 -2.55
C ARG A 92 -1.37 5.14 -3.50
N LEU A 93 -1.37 4.81 -4.77
CA LEU A 93 -1.08 5.73 -5.87
C LEU A 93 -2.37 6.03 -6.62
N GLN A 94 -2.55 7.28 -7.02
CA GLN A 94 -3.63 7.71 -7.90
C GLN A 94 -3.02 8.47 -9.08
N VAL A 95 -3.24 7.96 -10.28
CA VAL A 95 -2.65 8.48 -11.51
C VAL A 95 -3.77 8.74 -12.51
N LEU A 96 -3.66 9.85 -13.25
CA LEU A 96 -4.60 10.16 -14.31
C LEU A 96 -4.33 9.29 -15.55
N ALA A 97 -5.38 9.00 -16.32
CA ALA A 97 -5.24 8.23 -17.56
C ALA A 97 -4.27 8.89 -18.57
N SER A 98 -4.18 10.23 -18.55
CA SER A 98 -3.25 10.99 -19.37
C SER A 98 -1.77 10.75 -19.07
N SER A 99 -1.46 10.32 -17.85
CA SER A 99 -0.08 10.07 -17.40
C SER A 99 0.37 8.61 -17.58
N LEU A 100 -0.55 7.71 -17.98
CA LEU A 100 -0.24 6.30 -18.17
C LEU A 100 0.64 6.05 -19.41
N ASP A 101 1.44 5.00 -19.32
CA ASP A 101 2.33 4.57 -20.40
C ASP A 101 1.52 4.13 -21.64
N ASN A 102 2.08 4.35 -22.81
CA ASN A 102 1.46 4.03 -24.10
C ASN A 102 1.07 2.55 -24.26
N ALA A 103 1.77 1.66 -23.57
CA ALA A 103 1.51 0.22 -23.59
C ALA A 103 0.11 -0.18 -23.08
N ASN A 104 -0.56 0.71 -22.33
CA ASN A 104 -1.91 0.46 -21.80
C ASN A 104 -3.02 0.64 -22.84
N PHE A 105 -2.70 1.11 -24.03
CA PHE A 105 -3.68 1.46 -25.06
C PHE A 105 -3.48 0.61 -26.32
N SER A 106 -4.59 0.14 -26.90
CA SER A 106 -4.57 -0.76 -28.07
C SER A 106 -3.90 -0.18 -29.30
N SER A 107 -3.90 1.17 -29.42
CA SER A 107 -3.22 1.88 -30.50
C SER A 107 -1.71 2.02 -30.31
N GLY A 108 -1.16 1.60 -29.14
CA GLY A 108 0.23 1.85 -28.78
C GLY A 108 0.55 3.33 -28.53
N SER A 109 -0.47 4.16 -28.32
CA SER A 109 -0.36 5.58 -28.03
C SER A 109 -1.45 5.98 -27.03
N ASN A 110 -1.09 6.82 -26.07
CA ASN A 110 -2.04 7.34 -25.09
C ASN A 110 -2.92 8.44 -25.74
N PRO A 111 -4.23 8.21 -25.89
CA PRO A 111 -5.13 9.20 -26.52
C PRO A 111 -5.47 10.37 -25.60
N PHE A 112 -5.16 10.31 -24.31
CA PHE A 112 -5.52 11.31 -23.31
C PHE A 112 -4.39 12.28 -22.99
N GLY A 113 -3.15 11.99 -23.42
CA GLY A 113 -2.00 12.84 -23.17
C GLY A 113 -0.67 12.17 -23.47
N THR A 114 0.40 12.80 -23.05
CA THR A 114 1.75 12.24 -23.14
C THR A 114 2.10 11.57 -21.82
N PRO A 115 2.59 10.32 -21.83
CA PRO A 115 3.04 9.64 -20.62
C PRO A 115 4.01 10.48 -19.81
N ASN A 116 3.76 10.58 -18.52
CA ASN A 116 4.57 11.36 -17.59
C ASN A 116 4.55 10.74 -16.19
N SER A 117 5.26 11.33 -15.26
CA SER A 117 5.36 10.88 -13.86
C SER A 117 4.38 11.58 -12.92
N ASP A 118 3.39 12.31 -13.46
CA ASP A 118 2.44 13.04 -12.62
C ASP A 118 1.52 12.07 -11.88
N GLU A 119 1.49 12.23 -10.57
CA GLU A 119 0.63 11.48 -9.66
C GLU A 119 0.00 12.41 -8.62
N LEU A 120 -1.14 12.01 -8.09
CA LEU A 120 -1.71 12.65 -6.92
C LEU A 120 -0.87 12.33 -5.68
N PRO A 121 -0.96 13.13 -4.60
CA PRO A 121 -0.20 12.86 -3.39
C PRO A 121 -0.36 11.40 -2.94
N GLN A 122 0.78 10.75 -2.68
CA GLN A 122 0.81 9.37 -2.23
C GLN A 122 0.23 9.23 -0.83
N GLU A 123 -0.58 8.22 -0.64
CA GLU A 123 -1.11 7.85 0.67
C GLU A 123 -0.36 6.62 1.18
N ILE A 124 0.27 6.77 2.35
CA ILE A 124 1.09 5.72 2.95
C ILE A 124 0.41 5.19 4.20
N TYR A 125 0.17 3.89 4.21
CA TYR A 125 -0.39 3.14 5.32
C TYR A 125 0.47 1.93 5.65
N PHE A 126 0.18 1.30 6.77
CA PHE A 126 0.77 0.03 7.19
C PHE A 126 -0.34 -0.96 7.50
N ILE A 127 -0.10 -2.23 7.27
CA ILE A 127 -1.04 -3.28 7.62
C ILE A 127 -0.97 -3.49 9.14
N ASP A 128 -2.07 -3.20 9.83
CA ASP A 128 -2.18 -3.36 11.29
C ASP A 128 -2.56 -4.79 11.66
N ARG A 129 -3.58 -5.34 10.97
CA ARG A 129 -4.03 -6.72 11.19
C ARG A 129 -4.82 -7.27 10.03
N LYS A 130 -4.84 -8.59 9.94
CA LYS A 130 -5.78 -9.33 9.08
C LYS A 130 -7.10 -9.52 9.82
N ILE A 131 -8.20 -8.97 9.29
CA ILE A 131 -9.53 -9.05 9.90
C ILE A 131 -10.17 -10.40 9.57
N THR A 132 -10.14 -10.77 8.29
CA THR A 132 -10.82 -11.97 7.77
C THR A 132 -10.01 -12.59 6.65
N GLU A 133 -9.98 -13.90 6.62
CA GLU A 133 -9.49 -14.69 5.50
C GLU A 133 -10.46 -15.84 5.25
N ASN A 134 -10.98 -15.91 4.04
CA ASN A 134 -11.82 -17.01 3.58
C ASN A 134 -11.56 -17.29 2.09
N ARG A 135 -12.27 -18.25 1.50
CA ARG A 135 -12.08 -18.62 0.09
C ARG A 135 -12.39 -17.50 -0.90
N GLN A 136 -13.15 -16.49 -0.52
CA GLN A 136 -13.60 -15.41 -1.40
C GLN A 136 -12.80 -14.14 -1.24
N VAL A 137 -12.46 -13.78 0.00
CA VAL A 137 -11.82 -12.50 0.33
C VAL A 137 -10.80 -12.64 1.45
N VAL A 138 -9.80 -11.76 1.38
CA VAL A 138 -8.90 -11.47 2.49
C VAL A 138 -9.03 -9.99 2.82
N GLN A 139 -9.25 -9.66 4.08
CA GLN A 139 -9.47 -8.29 4.53
C GLN A 139 -8.45 -7.89 5.58
N PHE A 140 -7.87 -6.70 5.38
CA PHE A 140 -6.89 -6.09 6.26
C PHE A 140 -7.41 -4.76 6.80
N GLU A 141 -7.02 -4.44 8.03
CA GLU A 141 -7.11 -3.11 8.61
C GLU A 141 -5.79 -2.39 8.38
N LEU A 142 -5.88 -1.14 7.97
CA LEU A 142 -4.73 -0.29 7.71
C LEU A 142 -4.62 0.79 8.77
N VAL A 143 -3.41 1.24 9.01
CA VAL A 143 -3.11 2.28 10.00
C VAL A 143 -2.14 3.30 9.39
N GLY A 144 -2.31 4.55 9.73
CA GLY A 144 -1.38 5.62 9.33
C GLY A 144 -0.02 5.50 10.02
N GLN A 145 1.00 6.10 9.45
CA GLN A 145 2.37 6.03 9.94
C GLN A 145 2.55 6.47 11.40
N LEU A 146 1.70 7.39 11.89
CA LEU A 146 1.78 7.91 13.27
C LEU A 146 1.14 6.98 14.31
N ASP A 147 0.30 6.05 13.86
CA ASP A 147 -0.49 5.16 14.72
C ASP A 147 0.03 3.69 14.66
N VAL A 148 1.19 3.49 14.06
CA VAL A 148 1.85 2.18 14.02
C VAL A 148 2.33 1.80 15.40
N GLU A 149 2.10 0.55 15.78
CA GLU A 149 2.55 -0.03 17.05
C GLU A 149 4.05 0.23 17.28
N ASN A 150 4.42 0.60 18.50
CA ASN A 150 5.77 0.99 18.93
C ASN A 150 6.29 2.35 18.38
N LYS A 151 5.45 3.19 17.78
CA LYS A 151 5.79 4.59 17.52
C LYS A 151 5.40 5.45 18.71
N GLN A 152 6.40 5.99 19.39
CA GLN A 152 6.18 6.91 20.49
C GLN A 152 6.32 8.36 20.02
N LEU A 153 5.32 9.19 20.31
CA LEU A 153 5.36 10.64 20.11
C LEU A 153 5.04 11.37 21.43
N PRO A 154 5.91 12.27 21.87
CA PRO A 154 7.18 12.64 21.26
C PRO A 154 8.24 11.53 21.41
N ALA A 155 9.13 11.42 20.44
CA ALA A 155 10.22 10.44 20.45
C ALA A 155 11.22 10.64 21.59
N ARG A 156 11.22 11.82 22.19
CA ARG A 156 11.99 12.19 23.39
C ARG A 156 11.07 12.84 24.40
N GLN A 157 11.20 12.41 25.66
CA GLN A 157 10.62 13.11 26.78
C GLN A 157 11.51 14.31 27.13
N VAL A 158 10.86 15.43 27.48
CA VAL A 158 11.57 16.61 27.98
C VAL A 158 11.93 16.34 29.43
N THR A 159 13.14 15.85 29.65
CA THR A 159 13.68 15.54 30.97
C THR A 159 14.75 16.55 31.39
N ARG A 160 14.99 16.71 32.69
CA ARG A 160 16.02 17.60 33.22
C ARG A 160 17.44 17.24 32.79
N ALA A 161 17.67 15.97 32.46
CA ALA A 161 18.97 15.51 31.97
C ALA A 161 19.30 16.07 30.57
N ASP A 162 18.27 16.13 29.69
CA ASP A 162 18.43 16.65 28.32
C ASP A 162 18.19 18.16 28.24
N PHE A 163 17.38 18.72 29.15
CA PHE A 163 16.98 20.13 29.20
C PHE A 163 17.09 20.64 30.63
N PRO A 164 18.24 21.13 31.10
CA PRO A 164 18.47 21.51 32.50
C PRO A 164 17.52 22.59 33.02
N ALA A 165 16.96 23.40 32.13
CA ALA A 165 16.04 24.49 32.50
C ALA A 165 14.59 24.04 32.74
N VAL A 166 14.27 22.78 32.48
CA VAL A 166 12.90 22.24 32.63
C VAL A 166 12.53 22.17 34.12
N GLY A 167 11.43 22.85 34.48
CA GLY A 167 10.91 22.91 35.84
C GLY A 167 11.65 23.89 36.75
N THR A 168 12.55 24.73 36.25
CA THR A 168 13.09 25.87 37.00
C THR A 168 12.26 27.13 36.66
N PHE A 169 11.58 27.65 37.67
CA PHE A 169 11.02 28.99 37.57
C PHE A 169 12.12 29.99 37.92
N VAL A 170 12.41 30.90 37.00
CA VAL A 170 13.27 32.07 37.31
C VAL A 170 12.40 33.04 38.04
N SER A 171 12.67 33.23 39.31
CA SER A 171 12.05 34.29 40.16
C SER A 171 12.70 35.61 39.83
#